data_6e34c832e70a46ce6812e24e7b151a3d
#
_entry.id   6e34c832e70a46ce6812e24e7b151a3d
#
_cell.length_a   1.000
_cell.length_b   1.000
_cell.length_c   1.000
_cell.angle_alpha   90.00
_cell.angle_beta   90.00
_cell.angle_gamma   90.00
#
_symmetry.space_group_name_H-M   'P 1'
#
loop_
_entity.id
_entity.type
_entity.pdbx_description
1 polymer ?
#
loop_
_entity_poly.entity_id
_entity_poly.type
_entity_poly.pdbx_seq_one_letter_code
_entity_poly.pdbx_strand_id
1 'polypeptide(L)'
;MLINYNVCIVTVRQTCHFLEPIMRSRLLIYLFILLSVIHLSAQEVRKFEFSVYGQYPVRGVEYTPVDTIAIAAGEKIEPPETIETHSLARMGIHSFRGGSDVTFVSSTSQEPVAKVKVPLSSNKWLFIFVRNPLHLNDPENQLKYLVYPFDDSSKNLPRNQLVFLNISGKELEGFLEDDRVKVSMGESEAIKVQKSMPISLWTRDFRGERLLPALIKTYQFEANHRYLMIFFPPVLRGSADLDVRFLSEKVP
;
A
#
# COMPACT_ATOMS: atom_id res chain seq x y z
N MET A 1 -20.84 -82.67 -28.44
CA MET A 1 -20.65 -81.38 -29.10
C MET A 1 -20.75 -80.26 -28.00
N LEU A 2 -19.62 -80.02 -27.32
CA LEU A 2 -19.49 -79.06 -26.29
C LEU A 2 -18.35 -78.11 -26.67
N ILE A 3 -18.68 -77.01 -27.31
CA ILE A 3 -17.70 -76.05 -27.82
C ILE A 3 -18.00 -74.66 -27.16
N ASN A 4 -17.00 -74.24 -26.42
CA ASN A 4 -16.66 -72.87 -26.19
C ASN A 4 -17.69 -71.88 -25.50
N TYR A 5 -17.87 -72.03 -24.23
CA TYR A 5 -18.33 -70.89 -23.42
C TYR A 5 -17.22 -70.22 -22.56
N ASN A 6 -16.00 -70.80 -22.55
CA ASN A 6 -14.96 -70.27 -21.62
C ASN A 6 -14.06 -69.16 -22.23
N VAL A 7 -14.11 -68.87 -23.51
CA VAL A 7 -13.23 -67.84 -24.11
C VAL A 7 -13.80 -66.45 -24.03
N CYS A 8 -15.15 -66.34 -23.97
CA CYS A 8 -15.79 -65.01 -23.96
C CYS A 8 -15.76 -64.33 -22.59
N ILE A 9 -15.73 -65.09 -21.50
CA ILE A 9 -15.74 -64.56 -20.12
C ILE A 9 -14.37 -63.98 -19.73
N VAL A 10 -13.27 -64.53 -20.22
CA VAL A 10 -11.91 -64.07 -19.90
C VAL A 10 -11.59 -62.72 -20.58
N THR A 11 -12.09 -62.55 -21.81
CA THR A 11 -11.84 -61.29 -22.57
C THR A 11 -12.63 -60.10 -22.00
N VAL A 12 -13.85 -60.32 -21.54
CA VAL A 12 -14.68 -59.25 -20.95
C VAL A 12 -14.14 -58.84 -19.57
N ARG A 13 -13.61 -59.77 -18.77
CA ARG A 13 -13.01 -59.40 -17.47
C ARG A 13 -11.70 -58.63 -17.59
N GLN A 14 -10.87 -58.92 -18.57
CA GLN A 14 -9.62 -58.19 -18.79
C GLN A 14 -9.83 -56.77 -19.33
N THR A 15 -10.84 -56.55 -20.18
CA THR A 15 -11.17 -55.19 -20.66
C THR A 15 -11.80 -54.30 -19.60
N CYS A 16 -12.59 -54.84 -18.67
CA CYS A 16 -13.14 -54.05 -17.57
C CYS A 16 -12.07 -53.61 -16.55
N HIS A 17 -11.05 -54.44 -16.30
CA HIS A 17 -9.96 -54.05 -15.36
C HIS A 17 -9.01 -52.98 -15.92
N PHE A 18 -8.91 -52.81 -17.22
CA PHE A 18 -8.05 -51.79 -17.83
C PHE A 18 -8.72 -50.41 -17.93
N LEU A 19 -10.05 -50.33 -17.92
CA LEU A 19 -10.80 -49.07 -18.00
C LEU A 19 -10.96 -48.36 -16.65
N GLU A 20 -10.95 -49.07 -15.53
CA GLU A 20 -11.09 -48.48 -14.19
C GLU A 20 -9.97 -47.48 -13.82
N PRO A 21 -8.68 -47.76 -14.03
CA PRO A 21 -7.63 -46.80 -13.65
C PRO A 21 -7.64 -45.55 -14.54
N ILE A 22 -8.05 -45.66 -15.80
CA ILE A 22 -8.13 -44.50 -16.72
C ILE A 22 -9.31 -43.58 -16.36
N MET A 23 -10.45 -44.14 -15.99
CA MET A 23 -11.60 -43.35 -15.52
C MET A 23 -11.33 -42.65 -14.17
N ARG A 24 -10.70 -43.35 -13.23
CA ARG A 24 -10.31 -42.76 -11.94
C ARG A 24 -9.28 -41.64 -12.11
N SER A 25 -8.31 -41.79 -12.99
CA SER A 25 -7.32 -40.76 -13.30
C SER A 25 -7.96 -39.54 -13.94
N ARG A 26 -8.89 -39.70 -14.87
CA ARG A 26 -9.60 -38.58 -15.50
C ARG A 26 -10.52 -37.85 -14.49
N LEU A 27 -11.22 -38.57 -13.62
CA LEU A 27 -12.06 -37.98 -12.58
C LEU A 27 -11.24 -37.14 -11.58
N LEU A 28 -10.04 -37.63 -11.20
CA LEU A 28 -9.11 -36.88 -10.36
C LEU A 28 -8.59 -35.60 -11.05
N ILE A 29 -8.30 -35.66 -12.34
CA ILE A 29 -7.87 -34.48 -13.11
C ILE A 29 -9.00 -33.45 -13.19
N TYR A 30 -10.24 -33.86 -13.46
CA TYR A 30 -11.39 -32.95 -13.47
C TYR A 30 -11.67 -32.35 -12.08
N LEU A 31 -11.56 -33.15 -11.01
CA LEU A 31 -11.70 -32.68 -9.65
C LEU A 31 -10.61 -31.67 -9.27
N PHE A 32 -9.37 -31.90 -9.72
CA PHE A 32 -8.24 -31.00 -9.50
C PHE A 32 -8.39 -29.67 -10.27
N ILE A 33 -8.88 -29.74 -11.53
CA ILE A 33 -9.20 -28.56 -12.32
C ILE A 33 -10.37 -27.80 -11.70
N LEU A 34 -11.42 -28.49 -11.24
CA LEU A 34 -12.55 -27.85 -10.56
C LEU A 34 -12.14 -27.17 -9.25
N LEU A 35 -11.31 -27.83 -8.43
CA LEU A 35 -10.74 -27.27 -7.19
C LEU A 35 -9.82 -26.09 -7.47
N SER A 36 -9.02 -26.13 -8.54
CA SER A 36 -8.15 -24.99 -8.92
C SER A 36 -8.95 -23.79 -9.43
N VAL A 37 -10.07 -24.01 -10.12
CA VAL A 37 -10.97 -22.93 -10.57
C VAL A 37 -11.69 -22.29 -9.37
N ILE A 38 -12.06 -23.06 -8.35
CA ILE A 38 -12.70 -22.54 -7.13
C ILE A 38 -11.72 -21.70 -6.30
N HIS A 39 -10.41 -22.03 -6.32
CA HIS A 39 -9.40 -21.22 -5.62
C HIS A 39 -9.08 -19.88 -6.32
N LEU A 40 -9.50 -19.69 -7.58
CA LEU A 40 -9.20 -18.47 -8.33
C LEU A 40 -10.21 -17.34 -8.12
N SER A 41 -11.26 -17.48 -7.33
CA SER A 41 -12.41 -16.56 -7.43
C SER A 41 -12.91 -15.91 -6.15
N ALA A 42 -12.21 -16.00 -5.05
CA ALA A 42 -12.62 -15.20 -3.88
C ALA A 42 -11.58 -14.11 -3.59
N GLN A 43 -11.45 -13.17 -4.51
CA GLN A 43 -10.82 -11.91 -4.19
C GLN A 43 -11.75 -11.19 -3.21
N GLU A 44 -11.36 -11.18 -1.93
CA GLU A 44 -12.18 -10.62 -0.84
C GLU A 44 -12.37 -9.12 -1.07
N VAL A 45 -13.63 -8.70 -1.14
CA VAL A 45 -13.98 -7.28 -1.22
C VAL A 45 -13.65 -6.63 0.11
N ARG A 46 -12.75 -5.68 0.07
CA ARG A 46 -12.31 -4.91 1.23
C ARG A 46 -13.06 -3.59 1.29
N LYS A 47 -13.27 -3.12 2.53
CA LYS A 47 -13.79 -1.78 2.81
C LYS A 47 -12.79 -1.07 3.70
N PHE A 48 -12.34 0.09 3.29
CA PHE A 48 -11.48 0.93 4.10
C PHE A 48 -11.72 2.41 3.82
N GLU A 49 -11.31 3.22 4.78
CA GLU A 49 -11.31 4.68 4.69
C GLU A 49 -9.89 5.18 4.47
N PHE A 50 -9.76 6.28 3.76
CA PHE A 50 -8.49 6.94 3.62
C PHE A 50 -8.64 8.47 3.59
N SER A 51 -7.61 9.15 4.09
CA SER A 51 -7.37 10.56 3.85
C SER A 51 -6.17 10.73 2.94
N VAL A 52 -5.99 11.91 2.36
CA VAL A 52 -4.89 12.18 1.44
C VAL A 52 -4.01 13.31 1.94
N TYR A 53 -2.73 13.21 1.63
CA TYR A 53 -1.73 14.23 1.91
C TYR A 53 -0.74 14.29 0.73
N GLY A 54 -0.21 15.45 0.43
CA GLY A 54 0.74 15.58 -0.67
C GLY A 54 2.00 16.35 -0.27
N GLN A 55 3.15 15.91 -0.74
CA GLN A 55 4.35 16.74 -0.70
C GLN A 55 4.10 18.08 -1.40
N TYR A 56 3.32 18.05 -2.47
CA TYR A 56 2.83 19.21 -3.22
C TYR A 56 1.31 19.13 -3.38
N PRO A 57 0.61 20.24 -3.60
CA PRO A 57 -0.78 20.21 -3.99
C PRO A 57 -0.98 19.41 -5.28
N VAL A 58 -1.89 18.44 -5.24
CA VAL A 58 -2.33 17.64 -6.38
C VAL A 58 -3.78 17.99 -6.63
N ARG A 59 -4.13 18.28 -7.89
CA ARG A 59 -5.49 18.62 -8.33
C ARG A 59 -5.84 17.87 -9.60
N GLY A 60 -7.15 17.73 -9.86
CA GLY A 60 -7.64 17.06 -11.06
C GLY A 60 -7.31 15.57 -11.08
N VAL A 61 -7.38 14.93 -9.93
CA VAL A 61 -7.19 13.49 -9.77
C VAL A 61 -8.47 12.90 -9.20
N GLU A 62 -8.88 11.78 -9.76
CA GLU A 62 -10.10 11.05 -9.39
C GLU A 62 -9.78 9.60 -9.08
N TYR A 63 -10.65 8.95 -8.32
CA TYR A 63 -10.65 7.52 -8.10
C TYR A 63 -12.09 7.00 -8.13
N THR A 64 -12.27 5.73 -8.41
CA THR A 64 -13.58 5.08 -8.33
C THR A 64 -13.75 4.45 -6.95
N PRO A 65 -14.76 4.86 -6.15
CA PRO A 65 -14.98 4.36 -4.79
C PRO A 65 -15.29 2.85 -4.72
N VAL A 66 -15.82 2.29 -5.80
CA VAL A 66 -16.18 0.87 -5.92
C VAL A 66 -15.52 0.31 -7.17
N ASP A 67 -14.59 -0.62 -7.01
CA ASP A 67 -13.91 -1.23 -8.14
C ASP A 67 -14.71 -2.36 -8.80
N THR A 68 -14.17 -2.91 -9.89
CA THR A 68 -14.80 -3.99 -10.64
C THR A 68 -14.99 -5.27 -9.84
N ILE A 69 -14.14 -5.52 -8.82
CA ILE A 69 -14.23 -6.70 -7.94
C ILE A 69 -15.45 -6.56 -7.02
N ALA A 70 -15.62 -5.39 -6.43
CA ALA A 70 -16.77 -5.11 -5.57
C ALA A 70 -18.09 -5.08 -6.36
N ILE A 71 -18.08 -4.53 -7.59
CA ILE A 71 -19.23 -4.57 -8.49
C ILE A 71 -19.62 -6.01 -8.84
N ALA A 72 -18.64 -6.86 -9.13
CA ALA A 72 -18.86 -8.29 -9.38
C ALA A 72 -19.42 -9.02 -8.15
N ALA A 73 -19.13 -8.54 -6.94
CA ALA A 73 -19.69 -9.04 -5.69
C ALA A 73 -21.05 -8.45 -5.32
N GLY A 74 -21.64 -7.60 -6.17
CA GLY A 74 -22.99 -7.03 -6.01
C GLY A 74 -23.04 -5.63 -5.40
N GLU A 75 -21.89 -4.95 -5.21
CA GLU A 75 -21.86 -3.55 -4.79
C GLU A 75 -22.37 -2.64 -5.92
N LYS A 76 -23.00 -1.54 -5.56
CA LYS A 76 -23.50 -0.55 -6.54
C LYS A 76 -22.34 0.25 -7.12
N ILE A 77 -22.43 0.53 -8.42
CA ILE A 77 -21.52 1.45 -9.09
C ILE A 77 -21.72 2.84 -8.49
N GLU A 78 -20.62 3.47 -8.09
CA GLU A 78 -20.59 4.85 -7.63
C GLU A 78 -19.80 5.71 -8.62
N PRO A 79 -20.17 7.00 -8.78
CA PRO A 79 -19.42 7.90 -9.65
C PRO A 79 -18.00 8.10 -9.12
N PRO A 80 -17.03 8.42 -9.99
CA PRO A 80 -15.70 8.81 -9.57
C PRO A 80 -15.73 9.99 -8.60
N GLU A 81 -14.87 9.95 -7.59
CA GLU A 81 -14.68 11.05 -6.65
C GLU A 81 -13.36 11.77 -6.92
N THR A 82 -13.41 13.10 -6.88
CA THR A 82 -12.20 13.93 -6.99
C THR A 82 -11.48 13.99 -5.65
N ILE A 83 -10.17 13.84 -5.71
CA ILE A 83 -9.28 14.09 -4.57
C ILE A 83 -8.43 15.33 -4.81
N GLU A 84 -8.19 16.06 -3.74
CA GLU A 84 -7.21 17.14 -3.71
C GLU A 84 -6.25 16.91 -2.53
N THR A 85 -4.96 17.10 -2.74
CA THR A 85 -3.99 17.04 -1.66
C THR A 85 -3.53 18.44 -1.28
N HIS A 86 -3.12 18.57 -0.03
CA HIS A 86 -2.51 19.79 0.48
C HIS A 86 -1.18 19.45 1.16
N SER A 87 -0.20 20.39 1.10
CA SER A 87 1.13 20.18 1.67
C SER A 87 1.27 20.54 3.15
N LEU A 88 0.19 21.06 3.76
CA LEU A 88 0.17 21.47 5.18
C LEU A 88 -0.86 20.74 6.01
N ALA A 89 -1.83 20.06 5.36
CA ALA A 89 -2.93 19.42 6.07
C ALA A 89 -3.36 18.11 5.38
N ARG A 90 -3.90 17.21 6.16
CA ARG A 90 -4.65 16.06 5.65
C ARG A 90 -5.95 16.55 5.02
N MET A 91 -6.32 15.97 3.89
CA MET A 91 -7.52 16.35 3.15
C MET A 91 -8.48 15.18 3.07
N GLY A 92 -9.77 15.50 3.27
CA GLY A 92 -10.89 14.61 3.06
C GLY A 92 -10.87 13.34 3.92
N ILE A 93 -12.02 12.68 3.97
CA ILE A 93 -12.15 11.26 4.34
C ILE A 93 -12.89 10.64 3.18
N HIS A 94 -12.25 9.68 2.54
CA HIS A 94 -12.74 8.96 1.38
C HIS A 94 -12.96 7.51 1.76
N SER A 95 -13.82 6.80 1.04
CA SER A 95 -14.04 5.37 1.22
C SER A 95 -13.73 4.61 -0.06
N PHE A 96 -13.25 3.38 0.09
CA PHE A 96 -13.01 2.47 -1.03
C PHE A 96 -13.56 1.09 -0.73
N ARG A 97 -14.16 0.46 -1.74
CA ARG A 97 -14.65 -0.91 -1.72
C ARG A 97 -14.15 -1.65 -2.94
N GLY A 98 -13.37 -2.68 -2.72
CA GLY A 98 -12.75 -3.42 -3.82
C GLY A 98 -11.59 -4.30 -3.39
N GLY A 99 -10.68 -4.56 -4.30
CA GLY A 99 -9.45 -5.29 -4.04
C GLY A 99 -8.42 -4.49 -3.24
N SER A 100 -7.16 -4.90 -3.35
CA SER A 100 -6.04 -4.23 -2.67
C SER A 100 -5.49 -3.03 -3.43
N ASP A 101 -5.84 -2.87 -4.69
CA ASP A 101 -5.21 -1.91 -5.59
C ASP A 101 -6.14 -0.74 -5.90
N VAL A 102 -5.76 0.47 -5.48
CA VAL A 102 -6.48 1.70 -5.82
C VAL A 102 -5.75 2.40 -6.96
N THR A 103 -6.47 2.68 -8.03
CA THR A 103 -5.96 3.43 -9.17
C THR A 103 -6.55 4.84 -9.15
N PHE A 104 -5.68 5.81 -9.30
CA PHE A 104 -6.02 7.22 -9.44
C PHE A 104 -5.82 7.63 -10.89
N VAL A 105 -6.80 8.32 -11.45
CA VAL A 105 -6.81 8.77 -12.85
C VAL A 105 -6.83 10.29 -12.94
N SER A 106 -6.39 10.83 -14.05
CA SER A 106 -6.57 12.24 -14.36
C SER A 106 -8.04 12.52 -14.66
N SER A 107 -8.64 13.54 -14.04
CA SER A 107 -10.02 13.96 -14.32
C SER A 107 -10.22 14.43 -15.78
N THR A 108 -9.13 14.81 -16.45
CA THR A 108 -9.19 15.34 -17.83
C THR A 108 -8.97 14.24 -18.87
N SER A 109 -7.89 13.42 -18.72
CA SER A 109 -7.55 12.39 -19.71
C SER A 109 -8.06 11.01 -19.37
N GLN A 110 -8.53 10.79 -18.14
CA GLN A 110 -8.92 9.47 -17.60
C GLN A 110 -7.78 8.44 -17.61
N GLU A 111 -6.54 8.89 -17.80
CA GLU A 111 -5.36 8.04 -17.75
C GLU A 111 -4.88 7.84 -16.31
N PRO A 112 -4.33 6.66 -15.99
CA PRO A 112 -3.75 6.42 -14.68
C PRO A 112 -2.59 7.36 -14.38
N VAL A 113 -2.69 8.10 -13.27
CA VAL A 113 -1.64 9.01 -12.79
C VAL A 113 -0.95 8.51 -11.52
N ALA A 114 -1.61 7.62 -10.78
CA ALA A 114 -1.03 6.95 -9.61
C ALA A 114 -1.70 5.60 -9.37
N LYS A 115 -0.99 4.70 -8.69
CA LYS A 115 -1.53 3.44 -8.16
C LYS A 115 -0.96 3.19 -6.77
N VAL A 116 -1.77 2.62 -5.90
CA VAL A 116 -1.33 2.20 -4.57
C VAL A 116 -1.86 0.82 -4.25
N LYS A 117 -0.99 -0.04 -3.74
CA LYS A 117 -1.38 -1.33 -3.19
C LYS A 117 -1.53 -1.18 -1.68
N VAL A 118 -2.73 -1.42 -1.19
CA VAL A 118 -3.10 -1.22 0.22
C VAL A 118 -2.93 -2.53 0.99
N PRO A 119 -2.06 -2.58 2.03
CA PRO A 119 -1.88 -3.77 2.86
C PRO A 119 -3.18 -4.19 3.59
N LEU A 120 -3.23 -5.46 4.03
CA LEU A 120 -4.39 -6.02 4.75
C LEU A 120 -4.43 -5.64 6.24
N SER A 121 -3.42 -4.92 6.73
CA SER A 121 -3.20 -4.69 8.17
C SER A 121 -4.21 -3.75 8.83
N SER A 122 -4.87 -2.89 8.04
CA SER A 122 -5.74 -1.84 8.56
C SER A 122 -6.92 -1.56 7.61
N ASN A 123 -7.93 -0.88 8.14
CA ASN A 123 -9.04 -0.31 7.38
C ASN A 123 -9.01 1.23 7.39
N LYS A 124 -7.96 1.85 7.91
CA LYS A 124 -7.80 3.30 7.97
C LYS A 124 -6.41 3.71 7.49
N TRP A 125 -6.36 4.51 6.44
CA TRP A 125 -5.13 4.83 5.72
C TRP A 125 -4.94 6.33 5.52
N LEU A 126 -3.68 6.75 5.45
CA LEU A 126 -3.27 8.03 4.91
C LEU A 126 -2.48 7.77 3.61
N PHE A 127 -2.99 8.23 2.48
CA PHE A 127 -2.28 8.14 1.21
C PHE A 127 -1.45 9.38 0.97
N ILE A 128 -0.14 9.19 0.86
CA ILE A 128 0.84 10.26 0.75
C ILE A 128 1.34 10.31 -0.69
N PHE A 129 0.98 11.38 -1.39
CA PHE A 129 1.34 11.62 -2.79
C PHE A 129 2.68 12.33 -2.90
N VAL A 130 3.57 11.74 -3.69
CA VAL A 130 4.90 12.29 -4.00
C VAL A 130 5.06 12.33 -5.51
N ARG A 131 5.70 13.35 -6.05
CA ARG A 131 6.04 13.36 -7.48
C ARG A 131 6.97 12.20 -7.80
N ASN A 132 6.66 11.48 -8.86
CA ASN A 132 7.54 10.41 -9.33
C ASN A 132 8.71 11.04 -10.12
N PRO A 133 9.95 10.94 -9.64
CA PRO A 133 11.09 11.52 -10.33
C PRO A 133 11.38 10.85 -11.67
N LEU A 134 10.96 9.61 -11.87
CA LEU A 134 11.13 8.88 -13.14
C LEU A 134 10.17 9.37 -14.21
N HIS A 135 8.98 9.84 -13.84
CA HIS A 135 8.02 10.40 -14.79
C HIS A 135 8.55 11.61 -15.57
N LEU A 136 9.45 12.39 -14.98
CA LEU A 136 10.09 13.52 -15.68
C LEU A 136 10.95 13.10 -16.87
N ASN A 137 11.49 11.87 -16.82
CA ASN A 137 12.37 11.34 -17.88
C ASN A 137 11.60 10.43 -18.86
N ASP A 138 10.49 9.85 -18.44
CA ASP A 138 9.68 8.89 -19.20
C ASP A 138 8.19 9.05 -18.85
N PRO A 139 7.54 10.14 -19.31
CA PRO A 139 6.15 10.43 -18.96
C PRO A 139 5.14 9.45 -19.56
N GLU A 140 5.49 8.74 -20.62
CA GLU A 140 4.60 7.80 -21.29
C GLU A 140 4.49 6.46 -20.55
N ASN A 141 5.60 6.02 -19.92
CA ASN A 141 5.67 4.71 -19.26
C ASN A 141 5.65 4.80 -17.73
N GLN A 142 5.73 6.01 -17.15
CA GLN A 142 5.81 6.20 -15.70
C GLN A 142 4.60 6.95 -15.16
N LEU A 143 4.03 6.47 -14.06
CA LEU A 143 2.98 7.17 -13.34
C LEU A 143 3.50 8.51 -12.81
N LYS A 144 2.67 9.54 -12.87
CA LYS A 144 3.00 10.91 -12.45
C LYS A 144 3.32 11.02 -10.95
N TYR A 145 2.64 10.21 -10.14
CA TYR A 145 2.81 10.21 -8.69
C TYR A 145 3.12 8.82 -8.17
N LEU A 146 3.94 8.78 -7.13
CA LEU A 146 4.07 7.65 -6.20
C LEU A 146 3.12 7.91 -5.04
N VAL A 147 2.43 6.87 -4.57
CA VAL A 147 1.53 6.96 -3.41
C VAL A 147 1.99 5.96 -2.36
N TYR A 148 2.29 6.47 -1.17
CA TYR A 148 2.69 5.67 -0.02
C TYR A 148 1.48 5.49 0.90
N PRO A 149 1.01 4.26 1.14
CA PRO A 149 -0.04 3.99 2.10
C PRO A 149 0.58 3.95 3.51
N PHE A 150 0.12 4.82 4.39
CA PHE A 150 0.49 4.83 5.81
C PHE A 150 -0.70 4.34 6.64
N ASP A 151 -0.49 3.39 7.54
CA ASP A 151 -1.54 2.90 8.44
C ASP A 151 -1.88 3.98 9.48
N ASP A 152 -3.02 4.65 9.27
CA ASP A 152 -3.50 5.74 10.11
C ASP A 152 -4.37 5.29 11.29
N SER A 153 -4.34 4.01 11.62
CA SER A 153 -5.04 3.49 12.78
C SER A 153 -4.40 3.93 14.10
N SER A 154 -5.19 3.95 15.15
CA SER A 154 -4.70 4.27 16.50
C SER A 154 -3.69 3.24 17.05
N LYS A 155 -3.62 2.06 16.44
CA LYS A 155 -2.61 1.04 16.76
C LYS A 155 -1.22 1.45 16.24
N ASN A 156 -1.15 1.97 15.02
CA ASN A 156 0.11 2.36 14.39
C ASN A 156 0.53 3.80 14.75
N LEU A 157 -0.44 4.70 14.88
CA LEU A 157 -0.22 6.09 15.29
C LEU A 157 -0.99 6.40 16.58
N PRO A 158 -0.45 5.98 17.75
CA PRO A 158 -1.13 6.11 19.04
C PRO A 158 -1.14 7.57 19.55
N ARG A 159 -2.04 7.84 20.51
CA ARG A 159 -2.11 9.11 21.22
C ARG A 159 -0.82 9.40 22.00
N ASN A 160 -0.39 10.67 22.00
CA ASN A 160 0.83 11.16 22.66
C ASN A 160 2.11 10.45 22.19
N GLN A 161 2.12 10.03 20.93
CA GLN A 161 3.28 9.41 20.32
C GLN A 161 3.57 10.00 18.95
N LEU A 162 4.83 9.90 18.55
CA LEU A 162 5.37 10.33 17.28
C LEU A 162 5.79 9.09 16.47
N VAL A 163 5.40 9.03 15.21
CA VAL A 163 5.90 8.07 14.25
C VAL A 163 6.69 8.82 13.17
N PHE A 164 7.84 8.32 12.81
CA PHE A 164 8.58 8.76 11.64
C PHE A 164 8.17 7.92 10.42
N LEU A 165 7.88 8.58 9.32
CA LEU A 165 7.75 7.96 8.01
C LEU A 165 8.87 8.49 7.11
N ASN A 166 9.86 7.68 6.86
CA ASN A 166 10.98 8.04 6.04
C ASN A 166 10.82 7.50 4.61
N ILE A 167 10.45 8.37 3.69
CA ILE A 167 10.35 8.08 2.25
C ILE A 167 11.37 8.90 1.45
N SER A 168 12.38 9.47 2.11
CA SER A 168 13.37 10.35 1.50
C SER A 168 14.37 9.65 0.57
N GLY A 169 14.47 8.32 0.65
CA GLY A 169 15.52 7.56 -0.02
C GLY A 169 16.85 7.55 0.72
N LYS A 170 16.92 8.10 1.95
CA LYS A 170 18.13 8.20 2.75
C LYS A 170 17.91 7.68 4.16
N GLU A 171 18.91 7.03 4.73
CA GLU A 171 18.94 6.73 6.17
C GLU A 171 19.26 7.99 6.97
N LEU A 172 18.62 8.13 8.12
CA LEU A 172 18.86 9.23 9.06
C LEU A 172 19.35 8.65 10.37
N GLU A 173 20.30 9.33 10.98
CA GLU A 173 20.80 8.99 12.31
C GLU A 173 20.94 10.24 13.17
N GLY A 174 20.76 10.12 14.48
CA GLY A 174 20.85 11.29 15.35
C GLY A 174 20.34 11.06 16.74
N PHE A 175 19.67 12.07 17.29
CA PHE A 175 19.24 12.09 18.67
C PHE A 175 17.80 12.60 18.79
N LEU A 176 17.04 11.98 19.68
CA LEU A 176 15.79 12.49 20.25
C LEU A 176 16.10 12.77 21.71
N GLU A 177 16.17 14.05 22.09
CA GLU A 177 16.80 14.46 23.34
C GLU A 177 18.24 13.93 23.42
N ASP A 178 18.51 13.02 24.36
CA ASP A 178 19.81 12.39 24.55
C ASP A 178 19.87 10.95 23.99
N ASP A 179 18.72 10.41 23.54
CA ASP A 179 18.63 9.05 23.01
C ASP A 179 19.07 9.00 21.55
N ARG A 180 20.05 8.16 21.27
CA ARG A 180 20.49 7.92 19.90
C ARG A 180 19.45 7.12 19.12
N VAL A 181 19.10 7.63 17.94
CA VAL A 181 18.11 6.99 17.06
C VAL A 181 18.64 6.81 15.64
N LYS A 182 18.12 5.78 14.98
CA LYS A 182 18.28 5.55 13.54
C LYS A 182 16.88 5.50 12.92
N VAL A 183 16.63 6.34 11.92
CA VAL A 183 15.38 6.36 11.16
C VAL A 183 15.64 5.77 9.78
N SER A 184 15.39 4.46 9.67
CA SER A 184 15.50 3.72 8.42
C SER A 184 14.36 4.10 7.47
N MET A 185 14.45 3.64 6.21
CA MET A 185 13.37 3.79 5.24
C MET A 185 12.10 3.09 5.71
N GLY A 186 10.94 3.72 5.46
CA GLY A 186 9.64 3.24 5.89
C GLY A 186 9.18 3.85 7.21
N GLU A 187 8.35 3.13 7.93
CA GLU A 187 7.74 3.55 9.20
C GLU A 187 8.64 3.16 10.38
N SER A 188 8.78 4.05 11.36
CA SER A 188 9.39 3.72 12.65
C SER A 188 8.37 3.12 13.61
N GLU A 189 8.86 2.50 14.68
CA GLU A 189 8.03 2.29 15.87
C GLU A 189 7.55 3.64 16.44
N ALA A 190 6.41 3.61 17.15
CA ALA A 190 5.84 4.79 17.77
C ALA A 190 6.63 5.18 19.03
N ILE A 191 7.03 6.43 19.12
CA ILE A 191 7.89 6.99 20.16
C ILE A 191 7.05 7.87 21.08
N LYS A 192 7.14 7.66 22.39
CA LYS A 192 6.49 8.55 23.36
C LYS A 192 7.10 9.94 23.27
N VAL A 193 6.25 10.97 23.26
CA VAL A 193 6.71 12.35 23.23
C VAL A 193 6.57 13.02 24.57
N GLN A 194 7.51 13.92 24.88
CA GLN A 194 7.45 14.85 25.99
C GLN A 194 6.88 16.20 25.50
N LYS A 195 6.50 17.09 26.42
CA LYS A 195 5.94 18.40 26.07
C LYS A 195 6.84 19.22 25.14
N SER A 196 8.14 19.08 25.31
CA SER A 196 9.16 19.72 24.46
C SER A 196 10.27 18.72 24.20
N MET A 197 10.59 18.44 22.94
CA MET A 197 11.60 17.44 22.58
C MET A 197 12.49 17.98 21.46
N PRO A 198 13.79 18.15 21.69
CA PRO A 198 14.75 18.43 20.63
C PRO A 198 14.94 17.19 19.76
N ILE A 199 14.89 17.38 18.44
CA ILE A 199 15.12 16.36 17.44
C ILE A 199 16.28 16.83 16.57
N SER A 200 17.35 16.04 16.54
CA SER A 200 18.54 16.31 15.74
C SER A 200 18.88 15.10 14.91
N LEU A 201 18.67 15.18 13.61
CA LEU A 201 18.91 14.10 12.67
C LEU A 201 19.82 14.54 11.54
N TRP A 202 20.69 13.65 11.14
CA TRP A 202 21.65 13.84 10.05
C TRP A 202 21.47 12.74 8.99
N THR A 203 21.83 13.06 7.78
CA THR A 203 21.95 12.12 6.67
C THR A 203 23.36 12.19 6.08
N ARG A 204 23.75 11.17 5.32
CA ARG A 204 24.99 11.22 4.57
C ARG A 204 24.79 11.93 3.25
N ASP A 205 25.82 12.64 2.79
CA ASP A 205 25.85 13.19 1.44
C ASP A 205 25.75 12.05 0.40
N PHE A 206 25.66 12.43 -0.89
CA PHE A 206 25.53 11.46 -1.98
C PHE A 206 26.77 10.55 -2.16
N ARG A 207 27.94 10.93 -1.59
CA ARG A 207 29.16 10.12 -1.58
C ARG A 207 29.29 9.26 -0.34
N GLY A 208 28.43 9.46 0.66
CA GLY A 208 28.51 8.77 1.95
C GLY A 208 29.61 9.27 2.88
N GLU A 209 30.33 10.35 2.49
CA GLU A 209 31.53 10.83 3.18
C GLU A 209 31.22 11.80 4.34
N ARG A 210 30.18 12.64 4.16
CA ARG A 210 29.87 13.70 5.13
C ARG A 210 28.49 13.52 5.72
N LEU A 211 28.39 13.75 7.03
CA LEU A 211 27.11 13.92 7.72
C LEU A 211 26.62 15.35 7.50
N LEU A 212 25.41 15.47 6.98
CA LEU A 212 24.74 16.73 6.73
C LEU A 212 23.47 16.79 7.59
N PRO A 213 23.15 17.94 8.19
CA PRO A 213 21.94 18.06 8.99
C PRO A 213 20.70 17.87 8.09
N ALA A 214 19.84 16.93 8.48
CA ALA A 214 18.53 16.70 7.84
C ALA A 214 17.42 17.43 8.59
N LEU A 215 17.53 17.48 9.92
CA LEU A 215 16.59 18.16 10.80
C LEU A 215 17.29 18.50 12.13
N ILE A 216 17.25 19.77 12.53
CA ILE A 216 17.66 20.22 13.87
C ILE A 216 16.60 21.19 14.36
N LYS A 217 15.72 20.72 15.24
CA LYS A 217 14.61 21.54 15.73
C LYS A 217 14.05 20.98 17.04
N THR A 218 13.59 21.88 17.91
CA THR A 218 12.80 21.51 19.08
C THR A 218 11.31 21.61 18.75
N TYR A 219 10.59 20.52 18.97
CA TYR A 219 9.14 20.43 18.76
C TYR A 219 8.40 20.55 20.08
N GLN A 220 7.24 21.21 20.02
CA GLN A 220 6.29 21.28 21.12
C GLN A 220 5.16 20.29 20.85
N PHE A 221 4.83 19.49 21.85
CA PHE A 221 3.81 18.45 21.74
C PHE A 221 2.67 18.75 22.72
N GLU A 222 1.46 18.66 22.23
CA GLU A 222 0.24 18.87 23.01
C GLU A 222 -0.32 17.54 23.49
N ALA A 223 -0.97 17.54 24.67
CA ALA A 223 -1.65 16.36 25.16
C ALA A 223 -2.82 15.96 24.25
N ASN A 224 -3.11 14.67 24.17
CA ASN A 224 -4.18 14.12 23.35
C ASN A 224 -4.02 14.33 21.84
N HIS A 225 -2.80 14.52 21.38
CA HIS A 225 -2.48 14.53 19.96
C HIS A 225 -1.71 13.28 19.56
N ARG A 226 -1.75 12.95 18.28
CA ARG A 226 -0.88 11.97 17.62
C ARG A 226 -0.06 12.70 16.56
N TYR A 227 1.14 12.22 16.32
CA TYR A 227 2.12 12.96 15.53
C TYR A 227 2.76 12.07 14.49
N LEU A 228 2.80 12.57 13.25
CA LEU A 228 3.49 11.94 12.15
C LEU A 228 4.52 12.92 11.57
N MET A 229 5.77 12.51 11.52
CA MET A 229 6.83 13.26 10.85
C MET A 229 7.25 12.54 9.59
N ILE A 230 7.10 13.20 8.46
CA ILE A 230 7.37 12.63 7.14
C ILE A 230 8.64 13.25 6.58
N PHE A 231 9.59 12.41 6.21
CA PHE A 231 10.81 12.81 5.50
C PHE A 231 10.64 12.49 4.03
N PHE A 232 10.47 13.53 3.22
CA PHE A 232 10.34 13.43 1.77
C PHE A 232 11.69 13.49 1.07
N PRO A 233 11.78 13.01 -0.18
CA PRO A 233 12.93 13.25 -1.04
C PRO A 233 13.22 14.75 -1.15
N PRO A 234 14.49 15.13 -1.36
CA PRO A 234 14.86 16.52 -1.59
C PRO A 234 14.06 17.13 -2.75
N VAL A 235 13.63 18.38 -2.58
CA VAL A 235 12.93 19.14 -3.64
C VAL A 235 13.84 19.35 -4.85
N LEU A 236 15.10 19.63 -4.59
CA LEU A 236 16.13 19.77 -5.62
C LEU A 236 16.91 18.48 -5.77
N ARG A 237 16.94 17.95 -6.98
CA ARG A 237 17.68 16.72 -7.31
C ARG A 237 19.17 16.87 -6.94
N GLY A 238 19.69 15.92 -6.18
CA GLY A 238 21.08 15.94 -5.69
C GLY A 238 21.32 16.76 -4.43
N SER A 239 20.32 17.49 -3.93
CA SER A 239 20.41 18.15 -2.62
C SER A 239 20.43 17.13 -1.48
N ALA A 240 21.05 17.51 -0.38
CA ALA A 240 20.96 16.80 0.90
C ALA A 240 19.77 17.30 1.76
N ASP A 241 19.21 18.45 1.41
CA ASP A 241 18.13 19.08 2.17
C ASP A 241 16.83 18.30 1.97
N LEU A 242 16.40 17.62 3.02
CA LEU A 242 15.15 16.89 3.01
C LEU A 242 13.97 17.85 3.21
N ASP A 243 12.86 17.56 2.55
CA ASP A 243 11.59 18.21 2.85
C ASP A 243 10.94 17.47 4.03
N VAL A 244 10.93 18.08 5.21
CA VAL A 244 10.39 17.48 6.43
C VAL A 244 9.03 18.09 6.76
N ARG A 245 8.02 17.24 6.92
CA ARG A 245 6.67 17.65 7.28
C ARG A 245 6.26 17.05 8.63
N PHE A 246 5.63 17.87 9.45
CA PHE A 246 5.15 17.49 10.76
C PHE A 246 3.63 17.65 10.82
N LEU A 247 2.94 16.53 10.97
CA LEU A 247 1.48 16.49 11.10
C LEU A 247 1.12 16.22 12.55
N SER A 248 0.21 17.03 13.08
CA SER A 248 -0.36 16.90 14.42
C SER A 248 -1.87 16.78 14.30
N GLU A 249 -2.45 15.83 14.98
CA GLU A 249 -3.90 15.62 14.98
C GLU A 249 -4.39 15.37 16.39
N LYS A 250 -5.39 16.13 16.81
CA LYS A 250 -6.07 15.94 18.09
C LYS A 250 -6.91 14.68 18.04
N VAL A 251 -6.72 13.81 19.02
CA VAL A 251 -7.50 12.57 19.16
C VAL A 251 -8.62 12.82 20.16
N PRO A 252 -9.86 12.50 19.82
CA PRO A 252 -11.01 12.62 20.71
C PRO A 252 -10.87 11.90 22.05
#